data_63b3c61a84113606390f7a9223744b7f
#
_entry.id   63b3c61a84113606390f7a9223744b7f
#
_cell.length_a   1.000
_cell.length_b   1.000
_cell.length_c   1.000
_cell.angle_alpha   90.00
_cell.angle_beta   90.00
_cell.angle_gamma   90.00
#
_symmetry.space_group_name_H-M   'P 1'
#
loop_
_entity.id
_entity.type
_entity.pdbx_description
1 polymer ?
#
loop_
_entity_poly.entity_id
_entity_poly.type
_entity_poly.pdbx_seq_one_letter_code
_entity_poly.pdbx_strand_id
1 'polypeptide(L)' 'MSKIAMVTGAGTGVGRRVSEVLSKDGIIVYLIGRRKDKLKETQKLCSGPTEVLQCDVSDPFAVKNAFEILEGKHNRID' A
#
# COMPACT_ATOMS: atom_id res chain seq x y z
N MET A 1 0.39 -15.48 -11.71
CA MET A 1 0.65 -14.05 -11.78
C MET A 1 0.19 -13.37 -10.51
N SER A 2 1.07 -12.58 -9.90
CA SER A 2 0.71 -11.88 -8.67
C SER A 2 -0.14 -10.67 -8.97
N LYS A 3 -1.19 -10.48 -8.19
CA LYS A 3 -1.98 -9.25 -8.25
C LYS A 3 -1.38 -8.22 -7.30
N ILE A 4 -1.54 -6.96 -7.64
CA ILE A 4 -1.04 -5.85 -6.86
C ILE A 4 -2.20 -4.92 -6.53
N ALA A 5 -2.32 -4.55 -5.28
CA ALA A 5 -3.35 -3.62 -4.83
C ALA A 5 -2.69 -2.44 -4.12
N MET A 6 -3.26 -1.26 -4.30
CA MET A 6 -2.85 -0.05 -3.62
C MET A 6 -3.96 0.36 -2.67
N VAL A 7 -3.63 0.52 -1.39
CA VAL A 7 -4.60 0.95 -0.38
C VAL A 7 -4.16 2.28 0.20
N THR A 8 -4.92 3.33 -0.08
CA THR A 8 -4.70 4.65 0.52
C THR A 8 -5.33 4.68 1.90
N GLY A 9 -4.75 5.44 2.82
CA GLY A 9 -5.21 5.45 4.19
C GLY A 9 -5.01 4.12 4.90
N ALA A 10 -4.00 3.36 4.49
CA ALA A 10 -3.77 2.00 4.98
C ALA A 10 -3.33 1.95 6.44
N GLY A 11 -2.95 3.07 7.02
CA GLY A 11 -2.43 3.10 8.39
C GLY A 11 -3.47 2.92 9.48
N THR A 12 -4.74 3.16 9.21
CA THR A 12 -5.80 3.13 10.22
C THR A 12 -7.14 2.68 9.66
N GLY A 13 -8.03 2.26 10.55
CA GLY A 13 -9.45 2.04 10.25
C GLY A 13 -9.71 1.06 9.12
N VAL A 14 -10.58 1.48 8.21
CA VAL A 14 -11.02 0.65 7.09
C VAL A 14 -9.86 0.25 6.17
N GLY A 15 -8.95 1.19 5.90
CA GLY A 15 -7.78 0.92 5.05
C GLY A 15 -6.90 -0.20 5.62
N ARG A 16 -6.70 -0.19 6.93
CA ARG A 16 -5.94 -1.24 7.61
C ARG A 16 -6.62 -2.61 7.44
N ARG A 17 -7.92 -2.65 7.65
CA ARG A 17 -8.69 -3.89 7.56
C ARG A 17 -8.68 -4.45 6.13
N VAL A 18 -8.88 -3.58 5.14
CA VAL A 18 -8.83 -3.96 3.73
C VAL A 18 -7.46 -4.54 3.39
N SER A 19 -6.40 -3.90 3.86
CA SER A 19 -5.03 -4.36 3.62
C SER A 19 -4.79 -5.76 4.19
N GLU A 20 -5.27 -6.03 5.39
CA GLU A 20 -5.16 -7.36 5.99
C GLU A 20 -5.84 -8.43 5.14
N VAL A 21 -7.07 -8.14 4.69
CA VAL A 21 -7.85 -9.09 3.89
C VAL A 21 -7.17 -9.37 2.56
N LEU A 22 -6.75 -8.33 1.86
CA LEU A 22 -6.09 -8.48 0.56
C LEU A 22 -4.77 -9.23 0.69
N SER A 23 -4.01 -8.92 1.72
CA SER A 23 -2.74 -9.58 1.98
C SER A 23 -2.93 -11.07 2.25
N LYS A 24 -3.96 -11.42 2.97
CA LYS A 24 -4.28 -12.81 3.30
C LYS A 24 -4.59 -13.63 2.04
N ASP A 25 -5.14 -12.97 1.01
CA ASP A 25 -5.44 -13.62 -0.26
C ASP A 25 -4.23 -13.72 -1.19
N GLY A 26 -3.05 -13.36 -0.72
CA GLY A 26 -1.82 -13.46 -1.51
C GLY A 26 -1.58 -12.30 -2.46
N ILE A 27 -2.37 -11.23 -2.33
CA ILE A 27 -2.20 -10.03 -3.15
C ILE A 27 -1.06 -9.20 -2.57
N ILE A 28 -0.18 -8.69 -3.43
CA ILE A 28 0.87 -7.77 -3.00
C ILE A 28 0.21 -6.43 -2.70
N VAL A 29 0.26 -5.99 -1.46
CA VAL A 29 -0.44 -4.78 -1.04
C VAL A 29 0.54 -3.64 -0.79
N TYR A 30 0.32 -2.53 -1.47
CA TYR A 30 1.06 -1.29 -1.22
C TYR A 30 0.27 -0.45 -0.23
N LEU A 31 0.86 -0.26 0.94
CA LEU A 31 0.25 0.48 2.05
C LEU A 31 0.62 1.94 1.91
N ILE A 32 -0.35 2.77 1.56
CA ILE A 32 -0.12 4.18 1.25
C ILE A 32 -0.79 5.08 2.29
N GLY A 33 -0.05 6.04 2.80
CA GLY A 33 -0.59 6.99 3.76
C GLY A 33 0.45 8.01 4.17
N ARG A 34 0.04 8.98 4.98
CA ARG A 34 0.93 10.05 5.43
C ARG A 34 1.82 9.66 6.60
N ARG A 35 1.38 8.71 7.41
CA ARG A 35 2.08 8.33 8.64
C ARG A 35 2.75 6.99 8.49
N LYS A 36 4.05 7.02 8.29
CA LYS A 36 4.85 5.83 8.08
C LYS A 36 4.78 4.86 9.26
N ASP A 37 4.73 5.39 10.49
CA ASP A 37 4.62 4.57 11.70
C ASP A 37 3.34 3.74 11.70
N LYS A 38 2.23 4.33 11.28
CA LYS A 38 0.94 3.63 11.20
C LYS A 38 0.93 2.60 10.07
N LEU A 39 1.57 2.92 8.95
CA LEU A 39 1.68 1.98 7.83
C LEU A 39 2.49 0.75 8.23
N LYS A 40 3.55 0.94 9.00
CA LYS A 40 4.36 -0.17 9.49
C LYS A 40 3.60 -1.04 10.49
N GLU A 41 2.74 -0.45 11.30
CA GLU A 41 1.87 -1.22 12.18
C GLU A 41 0.93 -2.11 11.37
N THR A 42 0.33 -1.56 10.31
CA THR A 42 -0.52 -2.34 9.41
C THR A 42 0.26 -3.45 8.73
N GLN A 43 1.48 -3.17 8.31
CA GLN A 43 2.35 -4.16 7.68
C GLN A 43 2.56 -5.38 8.58
N LYS A 44 2.72 -5.16 9.87
CA LYS A 44 2.91 -6.25 10.83
C LYS A 44 1.68 -7.14 10.95
N LEU A 45 0.49 -6.60 10.69
CA LEU A 45 -0.75 -7.34 10.75
C LEU A 45 -1.04 -8.14 9.48
N CYS A 46 -0.37 -7.81 8.39
CA CYS A 46 -0.56 -8.46 7.12
C CYS A 46 0.26 -9.75 7.05
N SER A 47 -0.35 -10.81 6.54
CA SER A 47 0.29 -12.12 6.45
C SER A 47 1.01 -12.36 5.14
N GLY A 48 0.73 -11.55 4.11
CA GLY A 48 1.34 -11.68 2.79
C GLY A 48 2.33 -10.56 2.47
N PRO A 49 2.79 -10.49 1.22
CA PRO A 49 3.77 -9.47 0.82
C PRO A 49 3.17 -8.07 0.84
N THR A 50 3.86 -7.14 1.48
CA THR A 50 3.43 -5.73 1.57
C THR A 50 4.61 -4.80 1.38
N GLU A 51 4.31 -3.60 0.88
CA GLU A 51 5.28 -2.52 0.77
C GLU A 51 4.69 -1.28 1.40
N VAL A 52 5.49 -0.53 2.12
CA VAL A 52 5.07 0.73 2.75
C VAL A 52 5.50 1.89 1.87
N LEU A 53 4.55 2.76 1.54
CA LEU A 53 4.82 3.91 0.69
C LEU A 53 4.23 5.16 1.35
N GLN A 54 5.08 5.94 2.00
CA GLN A 54 4.65 7.18 2.63
C GLN A 54 4.33 8.22 1.55
N CYS A 55 3.08 8.67 1.56
CA CYS A 55 2.61 9.60 0.54
C CYS A 55 1.41 10.38 1.06
N ASP A 56 1.43 11.70 0.85
CA ASP A 56 0.28 12.54 1.12
C ASP A 56 -0.58 12.59 -0.14
N VAL A 57 -1.71 11.91 -0.12
CA VAL A 57 -2.58 11.81 -1.30
C VAL A 57 -3.22 13.15 -1.68
N SER A 58 -3.13 14.16 -0.83
CA SER A 58 -3.59 15.51 -1.18
C SER A 58 -2.54 16.27 -2.00
N ASP A 59 -1.32 15.75 -2.09
CA ASP A 59 -0.22 16.35 -2.86
C ASP A 59 -0.08 15.63 -4.20
N PRO A 60 -0.42 16.29 -5.34
CA PRO A 60 -0.35 15.65 -6.65
C PRO A 60 1.05 15.16 -7.02
N PHE A 61 2.09 15.86 -6.59
CA PHE A 61 3.47 15.47 -6.90
C PHE A 61 3.86 14.20 -6.14
N ALA A 62 3.45 14.09 -4.88
CA ALA A 62 3.72 12.91 -4.09
C ALA A 62 3.00 11.68 -4.67
N VAL A 63 1.76 11.84 -5.10
CA VAL A 63 0.99 10.77 -5.73
C VAL A 63 1.68 10.32 -7.02
N LYS A 64 2.10 11.27 -7.86
CA LYS A 64 2.80 10.96 -9.09
C LYS A 64 4.09 10.17 -8.83
N ASN A 65 4.88 10.62 -7.85
CA ASN A 65 6.11 9.93 -7.49
C ASN A 65 5.84 8.50 -7.00
N ALA A 66 4.78 8.33 -6.23
CA ALA A 66 4.39 7.00 -5.75
C ALA A 66 4.08 6.06 -6.91
N PHE A 67 3.32 6.53 -7.90
CA PHE A 67 3.01 5.72 -9.07
C PHE A 67 4.26 5.39 -9.88
N GLU A 68 5.18 6.32 -10.04
CA GLU A 68 6.43 6.10 -10.76
C GLU A 68 7.27 5.02 -10.07
N ILE A 69 7.35 5.04 -8.76
CA ILE A 69 8.05 4.03 -7.98
C ILE A 69 7.41 2.65 -8.20
N LEU A 70 6.10 2.58 -8.19
CA LEU A 70 5.38 1.33 -8.40
C LEU A 70 5.60 0.77 -9.80
N GLU A 71 5.54 1.63 -10.81
CA GLU A 71 5.77 1.23 -12.20
C GLU A 71 7.20 0.73 -12.39
N GLY A 72 8.16 1.31 -11.67
CA GLY A 72 9.55 0.86 -11.72
C GLY A 72 9.77 -0.51 -11.09
N LYS A 73 8.97 -0.87 -10.09
CA LYS A 73 9.08 -2.16 -9.41
C LYS A 73 8.24 -3.26 -10.06
N HIS A 74 7.10 -2.88 -10.62
CA HIS A 74 6.14 -3.83 -11.16
C HIS A 74 5.62 -3.33 -12.50
N ASN A 75 5.54 -4.21 -13.47
CA ASN A 75 5.04 -3.87 -14.80
C ASN A 75 3.52 -3.74 -14.84
N ARG A 76 2.85 -4.09 -13.75
CA ARG A 76 1.40 -4.15 -13.74
C ARG A 76 0.86 -3.78 -12.37
N ILE A 77 -0.16 -2.92 -12.37
CA ILE A 77 -0.91 -2.53 -11.17
C ILE A 77 -2.37 -2.91 -11.39
N ASP A 78 -2.92 -3.66 -10.46
CA ASP A 78 -4.32 -4.08 -10.49
C ASP A 78 -5.21 -3.26 -9.57
#